data_ee1bcb8c383aa02e32582ffc1eec0c37
#
_entry.id   ee1bcb8c383aa02e32582ffc1eec0c37
#
_cell.length_a   1.000
_cell.length_b   1.000
_cell.length_c   1.000
_cell.angle_alpha   90.00
_cell.angle_beta   90.00
_cell.angle_gamma   90.00
#
_symmetry.space_group_name_H-M   'P 1'
#
loop_
_entity.id
_entity.type
_entity.pdbx_description
1 polymer ?
#
loop_
_entity_poly.entity_id
_entity_poly.type
_entity_poly.pdbx_seq_one_letter_code
_entity_poly.pdbx_strand_id
1 'polypeptide(L)'
;MSNHLYYEIETIKYKKLNKTSCFLINGWCFSNSNTEVDFVVKINGKNTSFQFIPLQRIDIFKKYKNIIDSSMIGFNMRVDCLEDVIDSLEVIAKDKQGNEEKIIQYDTNTIQKIKDTSSLEYEIESYQGNKADKMSLVLGWVYSLEGKDIEIKIYDSSNNIVDFSIREVNRNDVEKTNLLTSNDKCIGFQITFDAKKGNKYFIAFSTGTDELKVDLNQLTSSKLDLAKAYLTNINAENIRKATTYLKRNGLKGFFNR
;
A
#
# COMPACT_ATOMS: atom_id res chain seq x y z
N MET A 1 -35.26 -2.14 -11.04
CA MET A 1 -34.40 -1.09 -11.60
C MET A 1 -33.07 -1.74 -11.96
N SER A 2 -32.64 -1.67 -13.20
CA SER A 2 -31.31 -2.20 -13.57
C SER A 2 -30.25 -1.23 -13.03
N ASN A 3 -29.34 -1.70 -12.20
CA ASN A 3 -28.19 -0.89 -11.78
C ASN A 3 -27.38 -0.55 -13.02
N HIS A 4 -27.17 0.74 -13.27
CA HIS A 4 -26.33 1.22 -14.38
C HIS A 4 -24.84 1.20 -14.01
N LEU A 5 -24.53 1.45 -12.74
CA LEU A 5 -23.18 1.41 -12.19
C LEU A 5 -23.04 0.26 -11.19
N TYR A 6 -21.92 -0.41 -11.28
CA TYR A 6 -21.49 -1.46 -10.36
C TYR A 6 -20.23 -0.99 -9.64
N TYR A 7 -20.22 -1.07 -8.32
CA TYR A 7 -19.08 -0.58 -7.52
C TYR A 7 -18.98 -1.28 -6.18
N GLU A 8 -17.79 -1.18 -5.59
CA GLU A 8 -17.53 -1.52 -4.20
C GLU A 8 -16.41 -0.62 -3.67
N ILE A 9 -16.63 -0.03 -2.50
CA ILE A 9 -15.60 0.68 -1.77
C ILE A 9 -14.97 -0.33 -0.80
N GLU A 10 -13.74 -0.74 -1.09
CA GLU A 10 -13.05 -1.77 -0.31
C GLU A 10 -12.43 -1.21 0.96
N THR A 11 -11.84 -0.02 0.85
CA THR A 11 -11.29 0.67 2.02
C THR A 11 -11.52 2.17 1.93
N ILE A 12 -11.76 2.76 3.08
CA ILE A 12 -11.70 4.20 3.28
C ILE A 12 -10.93 4.48 4.56
N LYS A 13 -9.92 5.33 4.46
CA LYS A 13 -9.10 5.74 5.60
C LYS A 13 -9.15 7.25 5.72
N TYR A 14 -9.35 7.76 6.92
CA TYR A 14 -9.23 9.17 7.25
C TYR A 14 -7.94 9.39 8.02
N LYS A 15 -7.14 10.33 7.58
CA LYS A 15 -5.87 10.70 8.21
C LYS A 15 -5.91 12.17 8.59
N LYS A 16 -5.80 12.44 9.90
CA LYS A 16 -5.65 13.81 10.39
C LYS A 16 -4.17 14.16 10.36
N LEU A 17 -3.83 15.19 9.61
CA LEU A 17 -2.47 15.73 9.46
C LEU A 17 -2.37 17.03 10.27
N ASN A 18 -1.16 17.55 10.50
CA ASN A 18 -0.96 18.74 11.36
C ASN A 18 -1.74 19.98 10.90
N LYS A 19 -1.85 20.21 9.59
CA LYS A 19 -2.50 21.40 8.99
C LYS A 19 -3.62 21.06 8.04
N THR A 20 -3.79 19.79 7.73
CA THR A 20 -4.76 19.29 6.76
C THR A 20 -5.28 17.96 7.23
N SER A 21 -6.20 17.40 6.50
CA SER A 21 -6.56 16.00 6.61
C SER A 21 -6.74 15.41 5.22
N CYS A 22 -6.76 14.09 5.09
CA CYS A 22 -7.07 13.47 3.82
C CYS A 22 -7.89 12.20 3.99
N PHE A 23 -8.68 11.89 2.95
CA PHE A 23 -9.25 10.57 2.77
C PHE A 23 -8.46 9.81 1.73
N LEU A 24 -8.14 8.55 2.03
CA LEU A 24 -7.58 7.58 1.10
C LEU A 24 -8.67 6.54 0.82
N ILE A 25 -9.12 6.46 -0.42
CA ILE A 25 -10.26 5.65 -0.85
C ILE A 25 -9.78 4.65 -1.89
N ASN A 26 -10.05 3.38 -1.67
CA ASN A 26 -9.75 2.31 -2.61
C ASN A 26 -11.04 1.54 -2.95
N GLY A 27 -11.18 1.16 -4.20
CA GLY A 27 -12.33 0.42 -4.66
C GLY A 27 -12.29 0.11 -6.15
N TRP A 28 -13.45 -0.26 -6.67
CA TRP A 28 -13.66 -0.42 -8.10
C TRP A 28 -15.05 0.09 -8.50
N CYS A 29 -15.17 0.55 -9.75
CA CYS A 29 -16.43 1.03 -10.31
C CYS A 29 -16.41 0.85 -11.84
N PHE A 30 -17.55 0.41 -12.40
CA PHE A 30 -17.76 0.34 -13.84
C PHE A 30 -19.21 0.53 -14.22
N SER A 31 -19.46 0.97 -15.47
CA SER A 31 -20.81 1.08 -16.05
C SER A 31 -21.17 -0.21 -16.79
N ASN A 32 -22.45 -0.63 -16.70
CA ASN A 32 -23.00 -1.73 -17.48
C ASN A 32 -23.04 -1.46 -19.00
N SER A 33 -22.92 -0.21 -19.41
CA SER A 33 -22.79 0.21 -20.80
C SER A 33 -21.36 0.16 -21.31
N ASN A 34 -20.41 -0.35 -20.51
CA ASN A 34 -18.99 -0.43 -20.84
C ASN A 34 -18.36 0.94 -21.20
N THR A 35 -18.87 2.01 -20.60
CA THR A 35 -18.35 3.37 -20.76
C THR A 35 -17.44 3.73 -19.58
N GLU A 36 -16.52 4.69 -19.82
CA GLU A 36 -15.70 5.27 -18.76
C GLU A 36 -16.58 5.88 -17.67
N VAL A 37 -16.11 5.80 -16.44
CA VAL A 37 -16.75 6.38 -15.26
C VAL A 37 -15.88 7.52 -14.74
N ASP A 38 -16.46 8.70 -14.65
CA ASP A 38 -15.88 9.88 -14.02
C ASP A 38 -16.33 9.99 -12.57
N PHE A 39 -15.58 10.70 -11.74
CA PHE A 39 -15.90 10.91 -10.35
C PHE A 39 -16.00 12.40 -10.02
N VAL A 40 -16.96 12.73 -9.14
CA VAL A 40 -17.06 14.04 -8.51
C VAL A 40 -16.99 13.84 -7.00
N VAL A 41 -16.08 14.55 -6.36
CA VAL A 41 -15.93 14.52 -4.91
C VAL A 41 -16.43 15.82 -4.31
N LYS A 42 -17.21 15.72 -3.23
CA LYS A 42 -17.66 16.88 -2.47
C LYS A 42 -17.32 16.74 -0.99
N ILE A 43 -16.74 17.79 -0.44
CA ILE A 43 -16.56 17.98 1.00
C ILE A 43 -17.46 19.14 1.43
N ASN A 44 -18.25 18.92 2.47
CA ASN A 44 -19.22 19.93 2.97
C ASN A 44 -20.10 20.51 1.85
N GLY A 45 -20.52 19.65 0.89
CA GLY A 45 -21.34 20.02 -0.25
C GLY A 45 -20.61 20.77 -1.38
N LYS A 46 -19.31 21.10 -1.24
CA LYS A 46 -18.51 21.79 -2.26
C LYS A 46 -17.65 20.81 -3.04
N ASN A 47 -17.58 21.00 -4.36
CA ASN A 47 -16.68 20.22 -5.21
C ASN A 47 -15.23 20.40 -4.77
N THR A 48 -14.53 19.31 -4.62
CA THR A 48 -13.14 19.26 -4.15
C THR A 48 -12.29 18.49 -5.17
N SER A 49 -11.08 18.98 -5.42
CA SER A 49 -10.11 18.27 -6.24
C SER A 49 -9.60 17.02 -5.51
N PHE A 50 -9.23 16.03 -6.28
CA PHE A 50 -8.67 14.79 -5.77
C PHE A 50 -7.59 14.26 -6.73
N GLN A 51 -6.71 13.43 -6.20
CA GLN A 51 -5.76 12.65 -6.99
C GLN A 51 -6.39 11.28 -7.24
N PHE A 52 -6.15 10.72 -8.42
CA PHE A 52 -6.77 9.46 -8.85
C PHE A 52 -5.76 8.60 -9.62
N ILE A 53 -5.71 7.32 -9.28
CA ILE A 53 -4.94 6.32 -10.01
C ILE A 53 -5.87 5.17 -10.39
N PRO A 54 -6.02 4.87 -11.69
CA PRO A 54 -6.73 3.68 -12.12
C PRO A 54 -5.92 2.44 -11.79
N LEU A 55 -6.61 1.38 -11.34
CA LEU A 55 -6.01 0.11 -10.99
C LEU A 55 -6.58 -1.02 -11.83
N GLN A 56 -5.72 -1.97 -12.17
CA GLN A 56 -6.15 -3.19 -12.82
C GLN A 56 -6.76 -4.16 -11.81
N ARG A 57 -7.99 -4.63 -12.07
CA ARG A 57 -8.74 -5.59 -11.25
C ARG A 57 -9.11 -6.81 -12.06
N ILE A 58 -8.13 -7.70 -12.24
CA ILE A 58 -8.31 -8.95 -13.00
C ILE A 58 -9.33 -9.89 -12.32
N ASP A 59 -9.40 -9.87 -11.01
CA ASP A 59 -10.34 -10.62 -10.19
C ASP A 59 -11.80 -10.21 -10.49
N ILE A 60 -12.08 -8.91 -10.47
CA ILE A 60 -13.41 -8.36 -10.78
C ILE A 60 -13.73 -8.53 -12.27
N PHE A 61 -12.76 -8.27 -13.14
CA PHE A 61 -12.90 -8.47 -14.58
C PHE A 61 -13.33 -9.93 -14.91
N LYS A 62 -12.71 -10.93 -14.29
CA LYS A 62 -13.08 -12.33 -14.49
C LYS A 62 -14.53 -12.62 -14.07
N LYS A 63 -14.99 -11.97 -12.97
CA LYS A 63 -16.36 -12.13 -12.46
C LYS A 63 -17.41 -11.51 -13.40
N TYR A 64 -17.08 -10.39 -14.03
CA TYR A 64 -18.00 -9.60 -14.86
C TYR A 64 -17.62 -9.53 -16.35
N LYS A 65 -16.82 -10.47 -16.84
CA LYS A 65 -16.28 -10.51 -18.21
C LYS A 65 -17.32 -10.44 -19.34
N ASN A 66 -18.59 -10.74 -19.04
CA ASN A 66 -19.69 -10.66 -20.00
C ASN A 66 -20.33 -9.25 -20.06
N ILE A 67 -19.91 -8.32 -19.20
CA ILE A 67 -20.48 -6.99 -19.06
C ILE A 67 -19.44 -5.92 -19.39
N ILE A 68 -18.16 -6.19 -19.11
CA ILE A 68 -17.06 -5.23 -19.25
C ILE A 68 -15.94 -5.77 -20.13
N ASP A 69 -15.31 -4.88 -20.90
CA ASP A 69 -14.20 -5.19 -21.81
C ASP A 69 -12.83 -4.84 -21.23
N SER A 70 -12.80 -4.08 -20.13
CA SER A 70 -11.57 -3.60 -19.51
C SER A 70 -11.42 -4.12 -18.08
N SER A 71 -10.19 -4.44 -17.70
CA SER A 71 -9.83 -4.72 -16.31
C SER A 71 -9.39 -3.46 -15.52
N MET A 72 -9.29 -2.30 -16.17
CA MET A 72 -8.91 -1.02 -15.55
C MET A 72 -10.12 -0.34 -14.90
N ILE A 73 -10.71 -1.01 -13.93
CA ILE A 73 -11.95 -0.60 -13.24
C ILE A 73 -11.74 -0.34 -11.75
N GLY A 74 -10.58 -0.65 -11.22
CA GLY A 74 -10.19 -0.31 -9.85
C GLY A 74 -9.63 1.10 -9.77
N PHE A 75 -9.59 1.63 -8.56
CA PHE A 75 -9.03 2.95 -8.31
C PHE A 75 -8.46 3.10 -6.90
N ASN A 76 -7.44 3.95 -6.81
CA ASN A 76 -7.05 4.63 -5.58
C ASN A 76 -7.34 6.13 -5.75
N MET A 77 -7.94 6.74 -4.75
CA MET A 77 -8.28 8.15 -4.71
C MET A 77 -7.77 8.78 -3.42
N ARG A 78 -7.10 9.93 -3.53
CA ARG A 78 -6.72 10.77 -2.40
C ARG A 78 -7.45 12.10 -2.48
N VAL A 79 -8.17 12.45 -1.42
CA VAL A 79 -8.90 13.71 -1.28
C VAL A 79 -8.28 14.48 -0.13
N ASP A 80 -7.49 15.52 -0.44
CA ASP A 80 -6.91 16.38 0.58
C ASP A 80 -7.94 17.41 1.04
N CYS A 81 -8.13 17.53 2.35
CA CYS A 81 -9.09 18.40 2.97
C CYS A 81 -8.37 19.54 3.69
N LEU A 82 -8.63 20.78 3.26
CA LEU A 82 -8.06 21.98 3.86
C LEU A 82 -8.94 22.56 4.98
N GLU A 83 -10.13 22.01 5.16
CA GLU A 83 -11.11 22.46 6.16
C GLU A 83 -10.84 21.78 7.50
N ASP A 84 -10.86 22.55 8.60
CA ASP A 84 -10.66 22.03 9.96
C ASP A 84 -11.79 21.12 10.42
N VAL A 85 -13.00 21.33 9.89
CA VAL A 85 -14.21 20.55 10.21
C VAL A 85 -14.77 19.97 8.93
N ILE A 86 -14.91 18.65 8.92
CA ILE A 86 -15.50 17.92 7.81
C ILE A 86 -16.85 17.36 8.28
N ASP A 87 -17.94 17.95 7.77
CA ASP A 87 -19.31 17.55 8.10
C ASP A 87 -19.86 16.52 7.13
N SER A 88 -19.37 16.49 5.90
CA SER A 88 -19.81 15.51 4.91
C SER A 88 -18.74 15.20 3.86
N LEU A 89 -18.75 13.95 3.39
CA LEU A 89 -17.99 13.47 2.23
C LEU A 89 -18.97 12.77 1.28
N GLU A 90 -19.01 13.22 0.04
CA GLU A 90 -19.74 12.54 -1.03
C GLU A 90 -18.78 12.21 -2.18
N VAL A 91 -18.87 11.00 -2.71
CA VAL A 91 -18.25 10.62 -3.98
C VAL A 91 -19.36 10.15 -4.92
N ILE A 92 -19.46 10.79 -6.06
CA ILE A 92 -20.48 10.52 -7.08
C ILE A 92 -19.74 9.94 -8.28
N ALA A 93 -20.12 8.74 -8.69
CA ALA A 93 -19.69 8.14 -9.95
C ALA A 93 -20.67 8.52 -11.05
N LYS A 94 -20.17 8.84 -12.25
CA LYS A 94 -20.95 9.24 -13.40
C LYS A 94 -20.44 8.58 -14.67
N ASP A 95 -21.30 7.92 -15.42
CA ASP A 95 -20.93 7.37 -16.72
C ASP A 95 -21.16 8.40 -17.84
N LYS A 96 -20.63 8.11 -19.04
CA LYS A 96 -20.78 9.00 -20.21
C LYS A 96 -22.22 9.09 -20.75
N GLN A 97 -23.12 8.23 -20.29
CA GLN A 97 -24.55 8.32 -20.63
C GLN A 97 -25.33 9.26 -19.70
N GLY A 98 -24.65 9.78 -18.65
CA GLY A 98 -25.24 10.68 -17.68
C GLY A 98 -25.91 9.99 -16.49
N ASN A 99 -25.74 8.67 -16.35
CA ASN A 99 -26.18 7.98 -15.15
C ASN A 99 -25.23 8.33 -13.99
N GLU A 100 -25.80 8.75 -12.86
CA GLU A 100 -25.05 9.16 -11.68
C GLU A 100 -25.47 8.31 -10.49
N GLU A 101 -24.49 7.93 -9.65
CA GLU A 101 -24.74 7.24 -8.38
C GLU A 101 -23.79 7.74 -7.30
N LYS A 102 -24.32 7.99 -6.10
CA LYS A 102 -23.51 8.31 -4.93
C LYS A 102 -22.93 7.02 -4.37
N ILE A 103 -21.65 6.76 -4.64
CA ILE A 103 -20.92 5.57 -4.19
C ILE A 103 -20.39 5.72 -2.77
N ILE A 104 -20.22 6.96 -2.29
CA ILE A 104 -19.94 7.31 -0.89
C ILE A 104 -20.83 8.47 -0.49
N GLN A 105 -21.47 8.34 0.69
CA GLN A 105 -22.21 9.41 1.33
C GLN A 105 -22.01 9.28 2.85
N TYR A 106 -21.10 10.08 3.40
CA TYR A 106 -20.77 10.11 4.82
C TYR A 106 -21.18 11.44 5.43
N ASP A 107 -21.84 11.37 6.57
CA ASP A 107 -22.13 12.50 7.44
C ASP A 107 -21.08 12.63 8.56
N THR A 108 -21.19 13.67 9.37
CA THR A 108 -20.31 13.94 10.51
C THR A 108 -20.19 12.73 11.43
N ASN A 109 -21.29 12.03 11.72
CA ASN A 109 -21.29 10.89 12.63
C ASN A 109 -20.53 9.69 12.05
N THR A 110 -20.64 9.48 10.75
CA THR A 110 -19.93 8.41 10.02
C THR A 110 -18.45 8.72 9.94
N ILE A 111 -18.08 9.97 9.62
CA ILE A 111 -16.69 10.43 9.56
C ILE A 111 -16.00 10.29 10.92
N GLN A 112 -16.68 10.68 12.01
CA GLN A 112 -16.14 10.53 13.37
C GLN A 112 -15.93 9.07 13.80
N LYS A 113 -16.64 8.13 13.19
CA LYS A 113 -16.47 6.69 13.46
C LYS A 113 -15.30 6.08 12.68
N ILE A 114 -14.89 6.72 11.59
CA ILE A 114 -13.68 6.31 10.89
C ILE A 114 -12.52 6.64 11.83
N LYS A 115 -11.96 5.61 12.46
CA LYS A 115 -10.83 5.79 13.40
C LYS A 115 -9.72 6.50 12.66
N ASP A 116 -9.21 7.56 13.28
CA ASP A 116 -7.93 8.15 12.90
C ASP A 116 -6.87 7.04 13.01
N THR A 117 -6.46 6.54 11.84
CA THR A 117 -5.43 5.50 11.77
C THR A 117 -4.08 6.18 11.81
N SER A 118 -3.05 5.48 12.31
CA SER A 118 -1.67 5.96 12.30
C SER A 118 -1.31 6.66 10.98
N SER A 119 -0.52 7.72 11.04
CA SER A 119 0.04 8.38 9.86
C SER A 119 1.04 7.48 9.11
N LEU A 120 1.46 6.38 9.74
CA LEU A 120 2.35 5.37 9.19
C LEU A 120 1.58 4.26 8.50
N GLU A 121 2.05 3.86 7.33
CA GLU A 121 1.65 2.65 6.63
C GLU A 121 2.89 1.87 6.22
N TYR A 122 2.79 0.55 6.24
CA TYR A 122 3.91 -0.32 5.89
C TYR A 122 3.44 -1.59 5.21
N GLU A 123 4.37 -2.25 4.53
CA GLU A 123 4.24 -3.63 4.10
C GLU A 123 5.58 -4.35 4.27
N ILE A 124 5.53 -5.52 4.88
CA ILE A 124 6.65 -6.45 4.88
C ILE A 124 6.44 -7.43 3.73
N GLU A 125 7.13 -7.19 2.63
CA GLU A 125 7.00 -7.98 1.41
C GLU A 125 7.62 -9.38 1.58
N SER A 126 8.68 -9.47 2.36
CA SER A 126 9.26 -10.76 2.71
C SER A 126 10.06 -10.72 4.01
N TYR A 127 10.04 -11.86 4.70
CA TYR A 127 10.90 -12.14 5.84
C TYR A 127 11.52 -13.51 5.69
N GLN A 128 12.84 -13.55 5.64
CA GLN A 128 13.60 -14.78 5.72
C GLN A 128 14.19 -14.90 7.12
N GLY A 129 13.44 -15.58 8.01
CA GLY A 129 13.90 -15.91 9.34
C GLY A 129 14.97 -17.00 9.33
N ASN A 130 15.74 -17.01 10.37
CA ASN A 130 16.87 -17.92 10.48
C ASN A 130 16.48 -19.37 10.79
N LYS A 131 16.81 -20.29 9.89
CA LYS A 131 16.72 -21.74 10.16
C LYS A 131 18.02 -22.33 10.73
N ALA A 132 19.15 -21.61 10.70
CA ALA A 132 20.48 -22.16 10.99
C ALA A 132 21.50 -21.12 11.47
N ASP A 133 21.20 -20.30 12.47
CA ASP A 133 22.09 -19.26 13.04
C ASP A 133 22.81 -18.38 12.00
N LYS A 134 22.05 -17.87 11.04
CA LYS A 134 22.52 -17.02 9.96
C LYS A 134 21.73 -15.71 9.94
N MET A 135 22.25 -14.79 9.16
CA MET A 135 21.66 -13.49 8.93
C MET A 135 20.20 -13.58 8.44
N SER A 136 19.29 -12.93 9.11
CA SER A 136 17.91 -12.76 8.67
C SER A 136 17.79 -11.57 7.75
N LEU A 137 16.83 -11.65 6.81
CA LEU A 137 16.56 -10.62 5.82
C LEU A 137 15.08 -10.22 5.89
N VAL A 138 14.84 -8.92 5.98
CA VAL A 138 13.50 -8.31 5.88
C VAL A 138 13.49 -7.35 4.70
N LEU A 139 12.50 -7.49 3.82
CA LEU A 139 12.25 -6.58 2.71
C LEU A 139 10.87 -5.96 2.88
N GLY A 140 10.75 -4.67 2.56
CA GLY A 140 9.48 -3.99 2.64
C GLY A 140 9.58 -2.50 2.38
N TRP A 141 8.51 -1.82 2.74
CA TRP A 141 8.44 -0.37 2.70
C TRP A 141 7.59 0.16 3.87
N VAL A 142 7.84 1.41 4.20
CA VAL A 142 7.06 2.19 5.16
C VAL A 142 6.96 3.62 4.65
N TYR A 143 5.82 4.25 4.83
CA TYR A 143 5.68 5.68 4.55
C TYR A 143 4.96 6.42 5.68
N SER A 144 5.24 7.73 5.77
CA SER A 144 4.56 8.68 6.64
C SER A 144 3.94 9.79 5.81
N LEU A 145 2.65 10.06 6.05
CA LEU A 145 1.89 11.10 5.34
C LEU A 145 2.21 12.53 5.78
N GLU A 146 3.01 12.74 6.80
CA GLU A 146 3.36 14.08 7.29
C GLU A 146 4.82 14.45 7.01
N GLY A 147 5.54 13.65 6.22
CA GLY A 147 6.96 13.85 5.96
C GLY A 147 7.84 13.73 7.19
N LYS A 148 7.31 13.19 8.28
CA LYS A 148 8.05 12.95 9.52
C LYS A 148 9.14 11.92 9.28
N ASP A 149 10.26 12.08 9.94
CA ASP A 149 11.32 11.09 9.91
C ASP A 149 10.84 9.78 10.52
N ILE A 150 11.09 8.70 9.81
CA ILE A 150 10.69 7.36 10.20
C ILE A 150 11.91 6.67 10.83
N GLU A 151 11.79 6.32 12.10
CA GLU A 151 12.77 5.50 12.79
C GLU A 151 12.37 4.03 12.68
N ILE A 152 13.33 3.16 12.35
CA ILE A 152 13.14 1.71 12.25
C ILE A 152 13.97 1.03 13.34
N LYS A 153 13.36 0.11 14.08
CA LYS A 153 14.04 -0.69 15.12
C LYS A 153 13.67 -2.16 14.99
N ILE A 154 14.62 -3.03 15.34
CA ILE A 154 14.38 -4.47 15.49
C ILE A 154 14.45 -4.81 16.98
N TYR A 155 13.50 -5.60 17.46
CA TYR A 155 13.46 -6.10 18.83
C TYR A 155 13.45 -7.62 18.87
N ASP A 156 14.09 -8.19 19.89
CA ASP A 156 13.92 -9.60 20.23
C ASP A 156 12.66 -9.84 21.12
N SER A 157 12.41 -11.10 21.46
CA SER A 157 11.27 -11.49 22.32
C SER A 157 11.34 -10.95 23.74
N SER A 158 12.51 -10.50 24.20
CA SER A 158 12.72 -9.85 25.50
C SER A 158 12.66 -8.33 25.42
N ASN A 159 12.27 -7.81 24.26
CA ASN A 159 12.19 -6.37 23.97
C ASN A 159 13.54 -5.63 23.99
N ASN A 160 14.64 -6.35 23.78
CA ASN A 160 15.94 -5.74 23.57
C ASN A 160 16.08 -5.31 22.13
N ILE A 161 16.75 -4.16 21.91
CA ILE A 161 17.08 -3.70 20.56
C ILE A 161 18.16 -4.62 19.99
N VAL A 162 17.95 -5.05 18.75
CA VAL A 162 18.89 -5.89 17.98
C VAL A 162 19.58 -5.01 16.96
N ASP A 163 20.90 -5.09 16.90
CA ASP A 163 21.68 -4.40 15.88
C ASP A 163 21.34 -4.92 14.49
N PHE A 164 21.22 -4.02 13.52
CA PHE A 164 20.91 -4.36 12.15
C PHE A 164 21.60 -3.43 11.17
N SER A 165 21.74 -3.89 9.94
CA SER A 165 22.13 -3.06 8.80
C SER A 165 20.90 -2.80 7.92
N ILE A 166 20.74 -1.56 7.47
CA ILE A 166 19.70 -1.15 6.56
C ILE A 166 20.27 -0.63 5.26
N ARG A 167 19.68 -1.06 4.15
CA ARG A 167 19.86 -0.48 2.82
C ARG A 167 18.52 0.08 2.38
N GLU A 168 18.49 1.39 2.19
CA GLU A 168 17.31 2.05 1.62
C GLU A 168 17.17 1.73 0.13
N VAL A 169 15.93 1.57 -0.31
CA VAL A 169 15.56 1.27 -1.68
C VAL A 169 14.51 2.28 -2.12
N ASN A 170 14.68 2.86 -3.28
CA ASN A 170 13.66 3.77 -3.83
C ASN A 170 12.41 2.98 -4.25
N ARG A 171 11.23 3.45 -3.84
CA ARG A 171 9.94 2.82 -4.04
C ARG A 171 8.96 3.74 -4.77
N ASN A 172 9.37 4.23 -5.92
CA ASN A 172 8.50 5.04 -6.80
C ASN A 172 7.17 4.32 -7.16
N ASP A 173 7.17 3.00 -7.14
CA ASP A 173 5.98 2.16 -7.32
C ASP A 173 4.98 2.36 -6.17
N VAL A 174 5.46 2.31 -4.93
CA VAL A 174 4.67 2.54 -3.72
C VAL A 174 4.17 3.98 -3.65
N GLU A 175 5.06 4.96 -3.92
CA GLU A 175 4.72 6.37 -3.92
C GLU A 175 3.58 6.67 -4.90
N LYS A 176 3.68 6.17 -6.13
CA LYS A 176 2.64 6.34 -7.13
C LYS A 176 1.35 5.64 -6.74
N THR A 177 1.41 4.36 -6.35
CA THR A 177 0.22 3.57 -6.04
C THR A 177 -0.56 4.13 -4.85
N ASN A 178 0.14 4.67 -3.84
CA ASN A 178 -0.49 5.24 -2.65
C ASN A 178 -0.74 6.74 -2.75
N LEU A 179 -0.52 7.35 -3.93
CA LEU A 179 -0.76 8.78 -4.17
C LEU A 179 0.01 9.67 -3.18
N LEU A 180 1.26 9.29 -2.88
CA LEU A 180 2.11 10.08 -2.00
C LEU A 180 2.51 11.39 -2.70
N THR A 181 2.58 12.46 -1.92
CA THR A 181 2.99 13.79 -2.35
C THR A 181 4.43 14.06 -1.96
N SER A 182 5.01 15.17 -2.42
CA SER A 182 6.35 15.61 -1.98
C SER A 182 6.46 15.92 -0.48
N ASN A 183 5.32 16.05 0.21
CA ASN A 183 5.27 16.26 1.66
C ASN A 183 5.22 14.95 2.45
N ASP A 184 5.10 13.82 1.77
CA ASP A 184 5.07 12.51 2.39
C ASP A 184 6.47 11.88 2.29
N LYS A 185 6.82 10.99 3.22
CA LYS A 185 8.11 10.31 3.21
C LYS A 185 7.89 8.81 3.04
N CYS A 186 8.52 8.22 2.03
CA CYS A 186 8.51 6.80 1.78
C CYS A 186 9.93 6.23 1.86
N ILE A 187 10.08 5.14 2.59
CA ILE A 187 11.33 4.39 2.70
C ILE A 187 11.06 2.95 2.31
N GLY A 188 11.63 2.52 1.18
CA GLY A 188 11.81 1.11 0.91
C GLY A 188 13.06 0.62 1.64
N PHE A 189 13.02 -0.57 2.21
CA PHE A 189 14.12 -1.07 3.01
C PHE A 189 14.45 -2.52 2.72
N GLN A 190 15.75 -2.78 2.83
CA GLN A 190 16.33 -4.11 2.96
C GLN A 190 17.11 -4.13 4.27
N ILE A 191 16.61 -4.86 5.26
CA ILE A 191 17.19 -4.96 6.59
C ILE A 191 17.80 -6.34 6.78
N THR A 192 19.02 -6.37 7.30
CA THR A 192 19.70 -7.60 7.68
C THR A 192 20.14 -7.54 9.14
N PHE A 193 19.94 -8.62 9.88
CA PHE A 193 20.35 -8.74 11.27
C PHE A 193 20.66 -10.20 11.66
N ASP A 194 21.46 -10.37 12.71
CA ASP A 194 21.79 -11.69 13.23
C ASP A 194 20.64 -12.21 14.11
N ALA A 195 19.98 -13.25 13.64
CA ALA A 195 18.89 -13.88 14.36
C ALA A 195 19.33 -15.21 14.99
N LYS A 196 19.04 -15.38 16.26
CA LYS A 196 19.25 -16.64 16.98
C LYS A 196 18.09 -17.60 16.75
N LYS A 197 18.41 -18.88 16.54
CA LYS A 197 17.43 -19.92 16.32
C LYS A 197 16.41 -19.98 17.49
N GLY A 198 15.12 -19.99 17.16
CA GLY A 198 14.03 -20.11 18.12
C GLY A 198 13.60 -18.78 18.76
N ASN A 199 14.32 -17.69 18.56
CA ASN A 199 13.87 -16.38 19.04
C ASN A 199 12.83 -15.79 18.11
N LYS A 200 11.92 -15.00 18.70
CA LYS A 200 10.96 -14.17 17.96
C LYS A 200 11.53 -12.77 17.80
N TYR A 201 11.24 -12.16 16.66
CA TYR A 201 11.69 -10.82 16.33
C TYR A 201 10.53 -9.95 15.89
N PHE A 202 10.64 -8.66 16.20
CA PHE A 202 9.65 -7.64 15.85
C PHE A 202 10.35 -6.50 15.15
N ILE A 203 9.73 -5.96 14.12
CA ILE A 203 10.14 -4.68 13.53
C ILE A 203 9.19 -3.59 14.01
N ALA A 204 9.73 -2.46 14.41
CA ALA A 204 8.94 -1.29 14.77
C ALA A 204 9.28 -0.10 13.88
N PHE A 205 8.25 0.63 13.49
CA PHE A 205 8.33 1.90 12.75
C PHE A 205 7.76 2.98 13.64
N SER A 206 8.48 4.09 13.82
CA SER A 206 8.01 5.20 14.64
C SER A 206 8.31 6.56 14.02
N THR A 207 7.45 7.55 14.29
CA THR A 207 7.60 8.95 13.85
C THR A 207 7.65 9.92 15.04
N GLY A 208 7.94 9.44 16.23
CA GLY A 208 7.90 10.22 17.47
C GLY A 208 6.50 10.40 18.07
N THR A 209 5.44 10.35 17.28
CA THR A 209 4.03 10.39 17.76
C THR A 209 3.32 9.07 17.55
N ASP A 210 3.67 8.34 16.51
CA ASP A 210 3.08 7.07 16.13
C ASP A 210 4.12 5.96 16.19
N GLU A 211 3.72 4.79 16.65
CA GLU A 211 4.54 3.56 16.62
C GLU A 211 3.70 2.38 16.13
N LEU A 212 4.24 1.65 15.18
CA LEU A 212 3.70 0.39 14.68
C LEU A 212 4.71 -0.71 14.92
N LYS A 213 4.32 -1.78 15.60
CA LYS A 213 5.16 -2.94 15.91
C LYS A 213 4.60 -4.21 15.27
N VAL A 214 5.43 -4.89 14.50
CA VAL A 214 5.04 -6.06 13.68
C VAL A 214 5.82 -7.29 14.10
N ASP A 215 5.13 -8.40 14.35
CA ASP A 215 5.75 -9.70 14.63
C ASP A 215 6.20 -10.35 13.31
N LEU A 216 7.50 -10.37 13.07
CA LEU A 216 8.09 -10.96 11.86
C LEU A 216 7.84 -12.47 11.75
N ASN A 217 7.60 -13.16 12.85
CA ASN A 217 7.41 -14.61 12.84
C ASN A 217 6.02 -15.05 12.37
N GLN A 218 5.06 -14.12 12.34
CA GLN A 218 3.73 -14.37 11.76
C GLN A 218 3.72 -14.22 10.24
N LEU A 219 4.80 -13.68 9.67
CA LEU A 219 4.95 -13.47 8.25
C LEU A 219 5.54 -14.74 7.60
N THR A 220 4.69 -15.58 7.06
CA THR A 220 5.13 -16.74 6.27
C THR A 220 5.41 -16.30 4.83
N SER A 221 6.66 -15.96 4.54
CA SER A 221 7.06 -15.72 3.15
C SER A 221 7.16 -17.03 2.38
N SER A 222 6.45 -17.16 1.27
CA SER A 222 6.70 -18.22 0.33
C SER A 222 8.03 -17.97 -0.39
N LYS A 223 8.75 -19.03 -0.77
CA LYS A 223 9.98 -18.89 -1.58
C LYS A 223 9.72 -18.17 -2.92
N LEU A 224 8.47 -18.17 -3.37
CA LEU A 224 8.03 -17.52 -4.60
C LEU A 224 7.93 -15.99 -4.44
N ASP A 225 7.53 -15.52 -3.26
CA ASP A 225 7.39 -14.09 -2.97
C ASP A 225 8.75 -13.41 -2.82
N LEU A 226 9.72 -14.13 -2.24
CA LEU A 226 11.13 -13.71 -2.23
C LEU A 226 11.69 -13.56 -3.65
N ALA A 227 11.45 -14.54 -4.52
CA ALA A 227 11.92 -14.48 -5.91
C ALA A 227 11.28 -13.32 -6.67
N LYS A 228 10.00 -13.03 -6.44
CA LYS A 228 9.30 -11.89 -7.05
C LYS A 228 9.85 -10.55 -6.55
N ALA A 229 10.06 -10.39 -5.24
CA ALA A 229 10.64 -9.17 -4.66
C ALA A 229 12.06 -8.89 -5.18
N TYR A 230 12.87 -9.93 -5.38
CA TYR A 230 14.16 -9.79 -6.06
C TYR A 230 14.02 -9.40 -7.54
N LEU A 231 13.03 -9.90 -8.25
CA LEU A 231 12.82 -9.62 -9.68
C LEU A 231 12.25 -8.23 -9.96
N THR A 232 11.41 -7.70 -9.09
CA THR A 232 10.80 -6.36 -9.26
C THR A 232 11.78 -5.21 -9.04
N ASN A 233 12.86 -5.43 -8.28
CA ASN A 233 13.89 -4.42 -7.98
C ASN A 233 15.12 -4.48 -8.90
N ILE A 234 15.03 -5.17 -10.03
CA ILE A 234 16.18 -5.39 -10.92
C ILE A 234 16.12 -4.45 -12.11
N ASN A 235 17.09 -3.53 -12.19
CA ASN A 235 17.40 -2.84 -13.46
C ASN A 235 17.97 -3.85 -14.49
N ALA A 236 17.96 -3.50 -15.78
CA ALA A 236 18.36 -4.40 -16.89
C ALA A 236 19.78 -5.01 -16.69
N GLU A 237 20.67 -4.31 -16.01
CA GLU A 237 22.05 -4.78 -15.72
C GLU A 237 22.08 -5.91 -14.70
N ASN A 238 21.23 -5.83 -13.69
CA ASN A 238 21.11 -6.89 -12.67
C ASN A 238 20.43 -8.14 -13.23
N ILE A 239 19.45 -7.99 -14.12
CA ILE A 239 18.86 -9.13 -14.88
C ILE A 239 19.94 -9.87 -15.65
N ARG A 240 20.78 -9.13 -16.36
CA ARG A 240 21.89 -9.71 -17.13
C ARG A 240 22.90 -10.44 -16.22
N LYS A 241 23.25 -9.88 -15.05
CA LYS A 241 24.14 -10.51 -14.06
C LYS A 241 23.50 -11.76 -13.46
N ALA A 242 22.22 -11.71 -13.06
CA ALA A 242 21.48 -12.85 -12.53
C ALA A 242 21.33 -13.97 -13.56
N THR A 243 21.00 -13.64 -14.81
CA THR A 243 20.87 -14.61 -15.90
C THR A 243 22.21 -15.28 -16.24
N THR A 244 23.31 -14.51 -16.21
CA THR A 244 24.65 -15.03 -16.43
C THR A 244 25.09 -15.96 -15.30
N TYR A 245 24.73 -15.61 -14.06
CA TYR A 245 25.01 -16.43 -12.88
C TYR A 245 24.21 -17.74 -12.88
N LEU A 246 22.90 -17.66 -13.20
CA LEU A 246 22.04 -18.84 -13.35
C LEU A 246 22.49 -19.78 -14.45
N LYS A 247 22.97 -19.24 -15.59
CA LYS A 247 23.55 -20.05 -16.68
C LYS A 247 24.83 -20.78 -16.28
N ARG A 248 25.66 -20.16 -15.40
CA ARG A 248 26.94 -20.75 -14.94
C ARG A 248 26.78 -21.74 -13.78
N ASN A 249 25.87 -21.53 -12.87
CA ASN A 249 25.79 -22.24 -11.57
C ASN A 249 24.50 -23.03 -11.38
N GLY A 250 23.55 -22.93 -12.31
CA GLY A 250 22.23 -23.56 -12.21
C GLY A 250 21.38 -23.00 -11.07
N LEU A 251 20.10 -23.38 -11.03
CA LEU A 251 19.15 -22.95 -9.98
C LEU A 251 19.60 -23.34 -8.55
N LYS A 252 20.29 -24.46 -8.39
CA LYS A 252 20.81 -24.89 -7.07
C LYS A 252 21.89 -23.98 -6.51
N GLY A 253 22.75 -23.39 -7.34
CA GLY A 253 23.79 -22.45 -6.90
C GLY A 253 23.26 -21.09 -6.47
N PHE A 254 22.08 -20.71 -6.94
CA PHE A 254 21.43 -19.43 -6.60
C PHE A 254 20.79 -19.44 -5.20
N PHE A 255 20.32 -20.61 -4.75
CA PHE A 255 19.62 -20.75 -3.46
C PHE A 255 20.49 -21.27 -2.31
N ASN A 256 21.78 -21.54 -2.56
CA ASN A 256 22.73 -22.05 -1.54
C ASN A 256 23.75 -21.00 -1.06
N ARG A 257 23.49 -19.72 -1.29
CA ARG A 257 24.27 -18.61 -0.69
C ARG A 257 23.46 -17.83 0.28
#